data_602afcd6cc3a0933f6cda634ac4b0a3e
#
_entry.id   602afcd6cc3a0933f6cda634ac4b0a3e
#
_cell.length_a   1.000
_cell.length_b   1.000
_cell.length_c   1.000
_cell.angle_alpha   90.00
_cell.angle_beta   90.00
_cell.angle_gamma   90.00
#
_symmetry.space_group_name_H-M   'P 1'
#
loop_
_entity.id
_entity.type
_entity.pdbx_description
1 polymer ?
#
loop_
_entity_poly.entity_id
_entity_poly.type
_entity_poly.pdbx_seq_one_letter_code
_entity_poly.pdbx_strand_id
1 'polypeptide(L)'
;MPARGITALTERAADQSTTGGGGGGRVIIHTDGACSGNPGPGGWGAILQWGDRKRELKGGEPYTTNNRMELMAAIMALETLKRPCDVELYTDSQYLRQGIMDWIAAWKRNGWRTADRKPVKNADLWQRLDAAVARHSVHWHWVRGHAGHDLNERADELAREAIAEIRAGMG
;
A
#
# COMPACT_ATOMS: atom_id res chain seq x y z
N MET A 1 0.84 4.13 -18.53
CA MET A 1 1.25 4.35 -17.15
C MET A 1 0.06 4.27 -16.23
N PRO A 2 0.12 3.34 -15.30
CA PRO A 2 -1.01 3.19 -14.37
C PRO A 2 -1.37 4.46 -13.63
N ALA A 3 -0.38 5.32 -13.40
CA ALA A 3 -0.59 6.51 -12.59
C ALA A 3 -1.65 7.44 -13.17
N ARG A 4 -1.73 7.55 -14.49
CA ARG A 4 -2.69 8.47 -15.10
C ARG A 4 -4.13 8.02 -14.88
N GLY A 5 -4.39 6.75 -15.13
CA GLY A 5 -5.74 6.23 -14.94
C GLY A 5 -6.16 6.28 -13.49
N ILE A 6 -5.23 6.04 -12.61
CA ILE A 6 -5.48 6.08 -11.19
C ILE A 6 -5.82 7.49 -10.75
N THR A 7 -5.08 8.46 -11.26
CA THR A 7 -5.32 9.87 -10.93
C THR A 7 -6.73 10.30 -11.31
N ALA A 8 -7.13 9.98 -12.53
CA ALA A 8 -8.46 10.34 -12.99
C ALA A 8 -9.53 9.68 -12.15
N LEU A 9 -9.32 8.41 -11.81
CA LEU A 9 -10.28 7.68 -11.00
C LEU A 9 -10.39 8.29 -9.60
N THR A 10 -9.27 8.67 -9.02
CA THR A 10 -9.26 9.29 -7.70
C THR A 10 -10.01 10.61 -7.69
N GLU A 11 -9.83 11.39 -8.73
CA GLU A 11 -10.55 12.66 -8.83
C GLU A 11 -12.05 12.43 -8.90
N ARG A 12 -12.47 11.44 -9.63
CA ARG A 12 -13.89 11.08 -9.67
C ARG A 12 -14.40 10.65 -8.32
N ALA A 13 -13.62 9.90 -7.60
CA ALA A 13 -14.01 9.48 -6.26
C ALA A 13 -14.20 10.68 -5.35
N ALA A 14 -13.31 11.62 -5.43
CA ALA A 14 -13.42 12.83 -4.62
C ALA A 14 -14.67 13.60 -4.96
N ASP A 15 -14.96 13.71 -6.24
CA ASP A 15 -16.17 14.40 -6.69
C ASP A 15 -17.42 13.72 -6.18
N GLN A 16 -17.46 12.41 -6.26
CA GLN A 16 -18.59 11.66 -5.77
C GLN A 16 -18.79 11.82 -4.28
N SER A 17 -17.70 11.83 -3.56
CA SER A 17 -17.78 12.04 -2.12
C SER A 17 -18.41 13.37 -1.80
N THR A 18 -18.06 14.38 -2.55
CA THR A 18 -18.58 15.71 -2.35
C THR A 18 -20.06 15.76 -2.66
N THR A 19 -20.45 15.13 -3.76
CA THR A 19 -21.85 15.15 -4.16
C THR A 19 -22.71 14.23 -3.34
N GLY A 20 -22.11 13.19 -2.81
CA GLY A 20 -22.82 12.24 -1.99
C GLY A 20 -23.22 12.78 -0.63
N GLY A 21 -22.97 13.99 -0.45
CA GLY A 21 -23.42 14.62 0.77
C GLY A 21 -22.78 14.07 1.96
N GLY A 22 -22.03 13.57 1.92
CA GLY A 22 -21.72 13.24 3.02
C GLY A 22 -20.53 12.79 3.35
N GLY A 23 -20.11 12.52 3.38
CA GLY A 23 -19.23 11.90 3.85
C GLY A 23 -17.97 11.87 3.32
N GLY A 24 -17.55 12.61 2.88
CA GLY A 24 -16.26 12.78 2.53
C GLY A 24 -15.72 11.61 1.80
N GLY A 25 -14.67 11.64 1.20
CA GLY A 25 -14.13 10.60 0.38
C GLY A 25 -13.61 9.41 1.17
N ARG A 26 -14.50 8.55 1.56
CA ARG A 26 -14.06 7.30 2.19
C ARG A 26 -13.63 6.32 1.11
N VAL A 27 -12.41 5.84 1.23
CA VAL A 27 -11.82 4.88 0.31
C VAL A 27 -11.43 3.63 1.09
N ILE A 28 -11.82 2.48 0.57
CA ILE A 28 -11.44 1.21 1.17
C ILE A 28 -10.31 0.64 0.33
N ILE A 29 -9.20 0.30 0.99
CA ILE A 29 -8.01 -0.17 0.29
C ILE A 29 -7.64 -1.55 0.84
N HIS A 30 -7.29 -2.46 -0.06
CA HIS A 30 -6.73 -3.76 0.29
C HIS A 30 -5.37 -3.88 -0.38
N THR A 31 -4.35 -4.28 0.37
CA THR A 31 -3.00 -4.34 -0.17
C THR A 31 -2.34 -5.67 0.14
N ASP A 32 -1.40 -6.06 -0.72
CA ASP A 32 -0.57 -7.22 -0.47
C ASP A 32 0.75 -7.09 -1.21
N GLY A 33 1.77 -7.77 -0.71
CA GLY A 33 3.07 -7.81 -1.34
C GLY A 33 3.64 -9.22 -1.29
N ALA A 34 4.45 -9.54 -2.26
CA ALA A 34 5.04 -10.87 -2.37
C ALA A 34 6.41 -10.79 -3.02
N CYS A 35 7.20 -11.82 -2.82
CA CYS A 35 8.53 -11.87 -3.40
C CYS A 35 8.89 -13.32 -3.72
N SER A 36 9.45 -13.52 -4.89
CA SER A 36 9.89 -14.84 -5.33
C SER A 36 11.38 -14.98 -5.00
N GLY A 37 11.71 -15.78 -3.96
CA GLY A 37 13.07 -15.89 -3.50
C GLY A 37 13.56 -14.64 -2.78
N ASN A 38 13.18 -14.39 -1.67
CA ASN A 38 13.32 -13.20 -0.81
C ASN A 38 14.77 -13.00 -0.32
N PRO A 39 15.66 -12.20 -0.99
CA PRO A 39 15.32 -11.27 -2.07
C PRO A 39 15.22 -11.92 -3.44
N GLY A 40 14.57 -11.20 -4.34
CA GLY A 40 14.37 -11.66 -5.71
C GLY A 40 13.29 -10.82 -6.37
N PRO A 41 12.73 -11.28 -7.49
CA PRO A 41 11.63 -10.56 -8.12
C PRO A 41 10.45 -10.47 -7.18
N GLY A 42 9.91 -9.28 -7.03
CA GLY A 42 8.78 -9.07 -6.15
C GLY A 42 7.69 -8.26 -6.80
N GLY A 43 6.50 -8.34 -6.23
CA GLY A 43 5.35 -7.61 -6.72
C GLY A 43 4.45 -7.16 -5.59
N TRP A 44 3.64 -6.16 -5.88
CA TRP A 44 2.65 -5.67 -4.94
C TRP A 44 1.33 -5.47 -5.67
N GLY A 45 0.24 -5.54 -4.92
CA GLY A 45 -1.08 -5.30 -5.46
C GLY A 45 -1.90 -4.48 -4.48
N ALA A 46 -2.80 -3.68 -5.01
CA ALA A 46 -3.71 -2.90 -4.20
C ALA A 46 -5.03 -2.75 -4.92
N ILE A 47 -6.11 -2.72 -4.14
CA ILE A 47 -7.44 -2.48 -4.66
C ILE A 47 -8.01 -1.31 -3.92
N LEU A 48 -8.44 -0.29 -4.66
CA LEU A 48 -9.07 0.89 -4.10
C LEU A 48 -10.54 0.87 -4.47
N GLN A 49 -11.40 1.08 -3.48
CA GLN A 49 -12.84 1.00 -3.67
C GLN A 49 -13.52 2.18 -3.00
N TRP A 50 -14.46 2.79 -3.69
CA TRP A 50 -15.33 3.81 -3.13
C TRP A 50 -16.70 3.65 -3.77
N GLY A 51 -17.72 3.57 -2.91
CA GLY A 51 -19.06 3.27 -3.39
C GLY A 51 -19.03 1.94 -4.14
N ASP A 52 -19.58 1.93 -5.34
CA ASP A 52 -19.57 0.75 -6.18
C ASP A 52 -18.46 0.75 -7.22
N ARG A 53 -17.51 1.67 -7.11
CA ARG A 53 -16.37 1.75 -8.00
C ARG A 53 -15.16 1.07 -7.39
N LYS A 54 -14.34 0.48 -8.26
CA LYS A 54 -13.18 -0.27 -7.83
C LYS A 54 -12.05 -0.09 -8.82
N ARG A 55 -10.84 0.04 -8.30
CA ARG A 55 -9.65 0.17 -9.14
C ARG A 55 -8.54 -0.72 -8.60
N GLU A 56 -7.89 -1.41 -9.51
CA GLU A 56 -6.79 -2.30 -9.15
C GLU A 56 -5.47 -1.70 -9.59
N LEU A 57 -4.46 -1.81 -8.71
CA LEU A 57 -3.10 -1.37 -8.98
C LEU A 57 -2.16 -2.54 -8.77
N LYS A 58 -1.10 -2.57 -9.54
CA LYS A 58 -0.03 -3.53 -9.30
C LYS A 58 1.29 -3.00 -9.82
N GLY A 59 2.37 -3.52 -9.28
CA GLY A 59 3.71 -3.19 -9.74
C GLY A 59 4.70 -4.17 -9.18
N GLY A 60 5.92 -4.10 -9.66
CA GLY A 60 6.93 -5.02 -9.19
C GLY A 60 8.33 -4.50 -9.44
N GLU A 61 9.30 -5.22 -8.90
CA GLU A 61 10.72 -4.90 -9.04
C GLU A 61 11.50 -6.19 -9.25
N PRO A 62 12.56 -6.14 -10.07
CA PRO A 62 13.32 -7.36 -10.38
C PRO A 62 14.12 -7.89 -9.19
N TYR A 63 14.46 -7.03 -8.23
CA TYR A 63 15.22 -7.45 -7.06
C TYR A 63 14.77 -6.67 -5.83
N THR A 64 14.04 -7.33 -4.95
CA THR A 64 13.45 -6.68 -3.80
C THR A 64 13.19 -7.71 -2.70
N THR A 65 12.44 -7.34 -1.68
CA THR A 65 12.08 -8.24 -0.59
C THR A 65 10.58 -8.20 -0.37
N ASN A 66 10.08 -9.21 0.31
CA ASN A 66 8.67 -9.28 0.68
C ASN A 66 8.26 -8.04 1.47
N ASN A 67 9.07 -7.65 2.46
CA ASN A 67 8.74 -6.51 3.31
C ASN A 67 8.66 -5.21 2.52
N ARG A 68 9.58 -5.01 1.56
CA ARG A 68 9.53 -3.81 0.74
C ARG A 68 8.28 -3.79 -0.13
N MET A 69 7.86 -4.93 -0.64
CA MET A 69 6.65 -4.99 -1.48
C MET A 69 5.39 -4.74 -0.65
N GLU A 70 5.36 -5.21 0.60
CA GLU A 70 4.26 -4.89 1.50
C GLU A 70 4.14 -3.39 1.72
N LEU A 71 5.28 -2.72 1.95
CA LEU A 71 5.30 -1.26 2.09
C LEU A 71 4.87 -0.57 0.81
N MET A 72 5.39 -1.03 -0.33
CA MET A 72 5.09 -0.40 -1.62
C MET A 72 3.60 -0.45 -1.94
N ALA A 73 2.94 -1.55 -1.62
CA ALA A 73 1.51 -1.65 -1.88
C ALA A 73 0.73 -0.54 -1.16
N ALA A 74 1.02 -0.34 0.11
CA ALA A 74 0.35 0.70 0.89
C ALA A 74 0.73 2.10 0.40
N ILE A 75 2.03 2.32 0.13
CA ILE A 75 2.52 3.61 -0.33
C ILE A 75 1.84 4.00 -1.65
N MET A 76 1.86 3.09 -2.61
CA MET A 76 1.34 3.40 -3.94
C MET A 76 -0.16 3.63 -3.90
N ALA A 77 -0.88 2.86 -3.09
CA ALA A 77 -2.31 3.07 -2.94
C ALA A 77 -2.61 4.46 -2.38
N LEU A 78 -1.91 4.83 -1.31
CA LEU A 78 -2.15 6.13 -0.67
C LEU A 78 -1.68 7.30 -1.53
N GLU A 79 -0.54 7.15 -2.20
CA GLU A 79 -0.03 8.22 -3.07
C GLU A 79 -0.88 8.45 -4.31
N THR A 80 -1.64 7.45 -4.71
CA THR A 80 -2.54 7.58 -5.84
C THR A 80 -3.67 8.56 -5.54
N LEU A 81 -4.06 8.67 -4.27
CA LEU A 81 -5.14 9.55 -3.87
C LEU A 81 -4.65 11.00 -3.88
N LYS A 82 -5.27 11.82 -4.69
CA LYS A 82 -4.82 13.21 -4.89
C LYS A 82 -5.29 14.17 -3.84
N ARG A 83 -6.36 13.84 -3.14
CA ARG A 83 -6.94 14.69 -2.11
C ARG A 83 -6.96 13.96 -0.80
N PRO A 84 -6.97 14.68 0.32
CA PRO A 84 -7.11 14.03 1.61
C PRO A 84 -8.39 13.21 1.66
N CYS A 85 -8.27 11.98 2.11
CA CYS A 85 -9.40 11.05 2.17
C CYS A 85 -9.43 10.36 3.51
N ASP A 86 -10.62 9.90 3.89
CA ASP A 86 -10.75 8.89 4.93
C ASP A 86 -10.47 7.54 4.30
N VAL A 87 -9.50 6.83 4.83
CA VAL A 87 -9.06 5.56 4.26
C VAL A 87 -9.22 4.44 5.27
N GLU A 88 -9.86 3.35 4.83
CA GLU A 88 -9.88 2.10 5.58
C GLU A 88 -8.94 1.15 4.86
N LEU A 89 -7.79 0.86 5.43
CA LEU A 89 -6.76 0.09 4.75
C LEU A 89 -6.60 -1.29 5.39
N TYR A 90 -6.84 -2.32 4.62
CA TYR A 90 -6.81 -3.71 5.06
C TYR A 90 -5.54 -4.38 4.54
N THR A 91 -4.79 -5.01 5.43
CA THR A 91 -3.58 -5.74 5.06
C THR A 91 -3.32 -6.86 6.06
N ASP A 92 -2.69 -7.93 5.60
CA ASP A 92 -2.27 -9.01 6.49
C ASP A 92 -0.79 -8.95 6.85
N SER A 93 -0.12 -7.86 6.49
CA SER A 93 1.33 -7.73 6.71
C SER A 93 1.64 -7.51 8.18
N GLN A 94 2.28 -8.48 8.81
CA GLN A 94 2.75 -8.33 10.18
C GLN A 94 3.86 -7.29 10.28
N TYR A 95 4.71 -7.23 9.27
CA TYR A 95 5.79 -6.25 9.23
C TYR A 95 5.25 -4.83 9.23
N LEU A 96 4.24 -4.58 8.39
CA LEU A 96 3.61 -3.27 8.31
C LEU A 96 2.94 -2.92 9.63
N ARG A 97 2.24 -3.90 10.22
CA ARG A 97 1.56 -3.70 11.49
C ARG A 97 2.54 -3.31 12.59
N GLN A 98 3.63 -4.07 12.71
CA GLN A 98 4.62 -3.80 13.75
C GLN A 98 5.23 -2.41 13.58
N GLY A 99 5.54 -2.05 12.33
CA GLY A 99 6.11 -0.73 12.08
C GLY A 99 5.17 0.38 12.47
N ILE A 100 3.92 0.28 12.06
CA ILE A 100 2.93 1.33 12.34
C ILE A 100 2.61 1.41 13.83
N MET A 101 2.44 0.26 14.48
CA MET A 101 1.98 0.22 15.86
C MET A 101 3.10 0.41 16.86
N ASP A 102 4.29 -0.12 16.57
CA ASP A 102 5.32 -0.23 17.60
C ASP A 102 6.58 0.55 17.31
N TRP A 103 6.96 0.75 16.04
CA TRP A 103 8.31 1.23 15.74
C TRP A 103 8.38 2.67 15.22
N ILE A 104 7.39 3.07 14.44
CA ILE A 104 7.54 4.31 13.64
C ILE A 104 7.68 5.56 14.51
N ALA A 105 6.99 5.60 15.64
CA ALA A 105 7.07 6.76 16.52
C ALA A 105 8.48 6.94 17.08
N ALA A 106 9.11 5.85 17.48
CA ALA A 106 10.48 5.90 17.98
C ALA A 106 11.46 6.28 16.87
N TRP A 107 11.27 5.72 15.68
CA TRP A 107 12.15 6.06 14.55
C TRP A 107 12.06 7.55 14.23
N LYS A 108 10.87 8.11 14.24
CA LYS A 108 10.70 9.54 13.96
C LYS A 108 11.43 10.40 15.01
N ARG A 109 11.33 10.00 16.29
CA ARG A 109 12.02 10.73 17.35
C ARG A 109 13.54 10.62 17.23
N ASN A 110 14.04 9.52 16.69
CA ASN A 110 15.48 9.24 16.63
C ASN A 110 16.08 9.54 15.26
N GLY A 111 15.37 10.29 14.41
CA GLY A 111 15.90 10.67 13.10
C GLY A 111 16.05 9.51 12.15
N TRP A 112 15.18 8.50 12.28
CA TRP A 112 15.17 7.32 11.42
C TRP A 112 16.44 6.48 11.56
N ARG A 113 16.99 6.46 12.77
CA ARG A 113 18.16 5.66 13.10
C ARG A 113 17.87 4.73 14.25
N THR A 114 18.57 3.60 14.27
CA THR A 114 18.46 2.65 15.36
C THR A 114 19.24 3.16 16.58
N ALA A 115 19.16 2.42 17.68
CA ALA A 115 19.85 2.80 18.90
C ALA A 115 21.37 2.93 18.69
N ASP A 116 21.96 2.10 17.84
CA ASP A 116 23.40 2.20 17.53
C ASP A 116 23.66 3.10 16.31
N ARG A 117 22.75 4.01 16.04
CA ARG A 117 22.91 5.10 15.06
C ARG A 117 23.02 4.63 13.61
N LYS A 118 22.57 3.43 13.33
CA LYS A 118 22.50 2.94 11.95
C LYS A 118 21.16 3.29 11.34
N PRO A 119 21.08 3.46 10.02
CA PRO A 119 19.79 3.72 9.40
C PRO A 119 18.81 2.59 9.67
N VAL A 120 17.56 2.94 9.89
CA VAL A 120 16.49 1.96 10.03
C VAL A 120 16.36 1.19 8.72
N LYS A 121 16.18 -0.12 8.81
CA LYS A 121 16.00 -0.94 7.61
C LYS A 121 14.75 -0.46 6.85
N ASN A 122 14.89 -0.31 5.54
CA ASN A 122 13.82 0.20 4.68
C ASN A 122 13.34 1.60 5.07
N ALA A 123 14.24 2.41 5.64
CA ALA A 123 13.90 3.76 6.07
C ALA A 123 13.34 4.59 4.93
N ASP A 124 13.85 4.40 3.71
CA ASP A 124 13.36 5.12 2.55
C ASP A 124 11.86 4.90 2.35
N LEU A 125 11.41 3.66 2.44
CA LEU A 125 10.00 3.35 2.25
C LEU A 125 9.16 3.72 3.47
N TRP A 126 9.70 3.52 4.68
CA TRP A 126 8.96 3.90 5.88
C TRP A 126 8.71 5.40 5.95
N GLN A 127 9.70 6.21 5.55
CA GLN A 127 9.53 7.66 5.51
C GLN A 127 8.51 8.05 4.45
N ARG A 128 8.55 7.41 3.31
CA ARG A 128 7.59 7.67 2.23
C ARG A 128 6.19 7.29 2.67
N LEU A 129 6.04 6.17 3.35
CA LEU A 129 4.73 5.75 3.87
C LEU A 129 4.22 6.74 4.90
N ASP A 130 5.08 7.17 5.82
CA ASP A 130 4.71 8.14 6.85
C ASP A 130 4.17 9.42 6.23
N ALA A 131 4.85 9.92 5.20
CA ALA A 131 4.40 11.11 4.49
C ALA A 131 3.05 10.89 3.81
N ALA A 132 2.86 9.73 3.19
CA ALA A 132 1.60 9.42 2.51
C ALA A 132 0.46 9.31 3.51
N VAL A 133 0.70 8.67 4.65
CA VAL A 133 -0.32 8.52 5.69
C VAL A 133 -0.72 9.88 6.25
N ALA A 134 0.25 10.79 6.39
CA ALA A 134 -0.03 12.11 6.96
C ALA A 134 -0.98 12.94 6.12
N ARG A 135 -1.10 12.62 4.84
CA ARG A 135 -2.00 13.36 3.94
C ARG A 135 -3.46 12.93 4.09
N HIS A 136 -3.72 11.83 4.74
CA HIS A 136 -5.05 11.23 4.83
C HIS A 136 -5.40 10.89 6.27
N SER A 137 -6.65 10.51 6.50
CA SER A 137 -7.07 9.93 7.76
C SER A 137 -7.14 8.41 7.54
N VAL A 138 -6.09 7.71 7.94
CA VAL A 138 -5.95 6.29 7.65
C VAL A 138 -6.31 5.45 8.87
N HIS A 139 -7.26 4.54 8.68
CA HIS A 139 -7.65 3.58 9.70
C HIS A 139 -7.15 2.22 9.25
N TRP A 140 -6.25 1.63 10.03
CA TRP A 140 -5.62 0.37 9.67
C TRP A 140 -6.44 -0.81 10.17
N HIS A 141 -6.61 -1.80 9.31
CA HIS A 141 -7.32 -3.02 9.64
C HIS A 141 -6.39 -4.20 9.38
N TRP A 142 -5.99 -4.84 10.46
CA TRP A 142 -5.02 -5.94 10.39
C TRP A 142 -5.81 -7.23 10.24
N VAL A 143 -5.80 -7.80 9.03
CA VAL A 143 -6.53 -9.04 8.77
C VAL A 143 -5.59 -10.22 8.95
N ARG A 144 -6.16 -11.38 9.20
CA ARG A 144 -5.37 -12.58 9.40
C ARG A 144 -5.48 -13.45 8.15
N GLY A 145 -4.40 -13.49 7.37
CA GLY A 145 -4.39 -14.24 6.14
C GLY A 145 -5.42 -13.73 5.16
N HIS A 146 -5.77 -14.57 4.21
CA HIS A 146 -6.70 -14.17 3.14
C HIS A 146 -8.09 -14.75 3.31
N ALA A 147 -8.28 -15.65 4.25
CA ALA A 147 -9.54 -16.37 4.40
C ALA A 147 -10.68 -15.41 4.67
N GLY A 148 -11.74 -15.49 3.88
CA GLY A 148 -12.91 -14.65 4.07
C GLY A 148 -12.77 -13.22 3.60
N HIS A 149 -11.69 -12.91 2.91
CA HIS A 149 -11.44 -11.55 2.44
C HIS A 149 -11.11 -11.57 0.96
N ASP A 150 -12.16 -11.57 0.12
CA ASP A 150 -12.00 -11.71 -1.33
C ASP A 150 -11.08 -10.66 -1.92
N LEU A 151 -11.17 -9.40 -1.43
CA LEU A 151 -10.33 -8.34 -1.98
C LEU A 151 -8.89 -8.47 -1.55
N ASN A 152 -8.61 -9.04 -0.38
CA ASN A 152 -7.24 -9.34 0.00
C ASN A 152 -6.68 -10.48 -0.84
N GLU A 153 -7.51 -11.46 -1.19
CA GLU A 153 -7.09 -12.51 -2.12
C GLU A 153 -6.81 -11.94 -3.50
N ARG A 154 -7.62 -10.99 -3.94
CA ARG A 154 -7.38 -10.34 -5.22
C ARG A 154 -6.08 -9.52 -5.19
N ALA A 155 -5.81 -8.84 -4.09
CA ALA A 155 -4.55 -8.11 -3.95
C ALA A 155 -3.35 -9.07 -4.04
N ASP A 156 -3.45 -10.25 -3.44
CA ASP A 156 -2.42 -11.28 -3.54
C ASP A 156 -2.23 -11.72 -4.99
N GLU A 157 -3.33 -11.94 -5.71
CA GLU A 157 -3.24 -12.30 -7.13
C GLU A 157 -2.53 -11.23 -7.94
N LEU A 158 -2.86 -9.97 -7.70
CA LEU A 158 -2.22 -8.86 -8.40
C LEU A 158 -0.71 -8.84 -8.13
N ALA A 159 -0.31 -9.07 -6.89
CA ALA A 159 1.09 -9.12 -6.54
C ALA A 159 1.80 -10.25 -7.28
N ARG A 160 1.17 -11.42 -7.36
CA ARG A 160 1.76 -12.56 -8.06
C ARG A 160 1.79 -12.34 -9.57
N GLU A 161 0.77 -11.69 -10.13
CA GLU A 161 0.78 -11.32 -11.54
C GLU A 161 1.95 -10.38 -11.85
N ALA A 162 2.19 -9.41 -10.96
CA ALA A 162 3.30 -8.47 -11.14
C ALA A 162 4.64 -9.21 -11.12
N ILE A 163 4.80 -10.19 -10.23
CA ILE A 163 6.02 -10.99 -10.20
C ILE A 163 6.21 -11.74 -11.53
N ALA A 164 5.14 -12.33 -12.03
CA ALA A 164 5.20 -13.07 -13.29
C ALA A 164 5.63 -12.17 -14.44
N GLU A 165 5.09 -10.96 -14.48
CA GLU A 165 5.45 -9.99 -15.51
C GLU A 165 6.90 -9.55 -15.41
N ILE A 166 7.40 -9.34 -14.20
CA ILE A 166 8.80 -9.00 -13.98
C ILE A 166 9.69 -10.15 -14.45
N ARG A 167 9.35 -11.38 -14.09
CA ARG A 167 10.16 -12.54 -14.47
C ARG A 167 10.16 -12.76 -15.98
N ALA A 168 9.03 -12.53 -16.63
CA ALA A 168 8.96 -12.65 -18.09
C ALA A 168 9.85 -11.63 -18.76
N GLY A 169 9.93 -10.41 -18.21
CA GLY A 169 10.81 -9.38 -18.75
C GLY A 169 12.28 -9.64 -18.50
N MET A 170 12.61 -10.43 -17.49
CA MET A 170 14.00 -10.76 -17.16
C MET A 170 14.55 -11.87 -18.01
N GLY A 171 13.67 -12.73 -18.50
CA GLY A 171 14.08 -13.88 -19.25
C GLY A 171 14.39 -13.57 -20.69
#